data_a73cee0df3af6c3f2ab241e3277989d8
#
_entry.id   a73cee0df3af6c3f2ab241e3277989d8
#
_cell.length_a   1.000
_cell.length_b   1.000
_cell.length_c   1.000
_cell.angle_alpha   90.00
_cell.angle_beta   90.00
_cell.angle_gamma   90.00
#
_symmetry.space_group_name_H-M   'P 1'
#
loop_
_entity.id
_entity.type
_entity.pdbx_description
1 polymer ?
#
loop_
_entity_poly.entity_id
_entity_poly.type
_entity_poly.pdbx_seq_one_letter_code
_entity_poly.pdbx_strand_id
1 'polypeptide(L)'
;MPGALQPIVDRIVAAMAAETERGKVATYIPGLANVSPDHFGMAVVTADGAMVTGGDADMPFSIQSLSKVFALTLALGKVGDQLWRRVGREPSGNAFNSIVQLEAERGIPRNPFINAGAIVVCDVNLAGHMPREAIGELLRFIQYLAGDDGIVVDESVAKSEGETGFRNIALANYMRSFGNIHHAVELVLGCYFHQCAIAMSCAQLARAGRYLMLDGRHPEAGRVISERRARRINALMLTCGHYDASGDFAFRIGMPGKSGVGGGILAVVPGKASIAVWSPGLNESGNSQIATLALERLAQATGWSVFSARR
;
A
#
# COMPACT_ATOMS: atom_id res chain seq x y z
N MET A 1 -15.02 17.26 -11.11
CA MET A 1 -15.10 17.70 -12.51
C MET A 1 -13.82 17.24 -13.23
N PRO A 2 -13.89 16.21 -14.09
CA PRO A 2 -12.70 15.62 -14.76
C PRO A 2 -11.93 16.61 -15.62
N GLY A 3 -12.64 17.53 -16.31
CA GLY A 3 -12.01 18.51 -17.21
C GLY A 3 -11.06 19.50 -16.54
N ALA A 4 -11.14 19.67 -15.22
CA ALA A 4 -10.21 20.51 -14.49
C ALA A 4 -8.99 19.75 -13.94
N LEU A 5 -9.10 18.41 -13.79
CA LEU A 5 -8.01 17.57 -13.24
C LEU A 5 -6.99 17.16 -14.30
N GLN A 6 -7.40 16.85 -15.53
CA GLN A 6 -6.47 16.42 -16.57
C GLN A 6 -5.35 17.46 -16.81
N PRO A 7 -5.62 18.77 -16.98
CA PRO A 7 -4.55 19.76 -17.10
C PRO A 7 -3.61 19.85 -15.89
N ILE A 8 -4.11 19.53 -14.69
CA ILE A 8 -3.26 19.47 -13.48
C ILE A 8 -2.33 18.25 -13.56
N VAL A 9 -2.86 17.08 -13.90
CA VAL A 9 -2.08 15.85 -14.06
C VAL A 9 -1.03 16.03 -15.16
N ASP A 10 -1.38 16.60 -16.31
CA ASP A 10 -0.45 16.85 -17.42
C ASP A 10 0.73 17.75 -17.00
N ARG A 11 0.45 18.82 -16.23
CA ARG A 11 1.52 19.69 -15.69
C ARG A 11 2.40 18.95 -14.68
N ILE A 12 1.82 18.07 -13.85
CA ILE A 12 2.59 17.26 -12.91
C ILE A 12 3.50 16.30 -13.67
N VAL A 13 2.99 15.60 -14.69
CA VAL A 13 3.78 14.69 -15.54
C VAL A 13 4.98 15.44 -16.16
N ALA A 14 4.72 16.58 -16.78
CA ALA A 14 5.79 17.41 -17.38
C ALA A 14 6.83 17.85 -16.34
N ALA A 15 6.38 18.23 -15.14
CA ALA A 15 7.28 18.62 -14.07
C ALA A 15 8.10 17.44 -13.53
N MET A 16 7.50 16.25 -13.40
CA MET A 16 8.20 15.04 -12.93
C MET A 16 9.21 14.51 -13.96
N ALA A 17 8.95 14.71 -15.25
CA ALA A 17 9.91 14.39 -16.31
C ALA A 17 11.18 15.28 -16.27
N ALA A 18 11.06 16.50 -15.75
CA ALA A 18 12.18 17.44 -15.61
C ALA A 18 13.00 17.25 -14.31
N GLU A 19 12.50 16.45 -13.36
CA GLU A 19 13.19 16.22 -12.08
C GLU A 19 14.40 15.29 -12.28
N THR A 20 15.55 15.72 -11.80
CA THR A 20 16.83 15.01 -11.89
C THR A 20 17.09 14.12 -10.68
N GLU A 21 16.63 14.53 -9.49
CA GLU A 21 16.77 13.79 -8.25
C GLU A 21 15.65 12.76 -8.12
N ARG A 22 15.86 11.58 -8.71
CA ARG A 22 14.82 10.56 -8.80
C ARG A 22 14.86 9.50 -7.68
N GLY A 23 15.85 9.57 -6.76
CA GLY A 23 16.06 8.56 -5.73
C GLY A 23 16.77 7.31 -6.24
N LYS A 24 16.76 6.21 -5.46
CA LYS A 24 17.44 4.95 -5.79
C LYS A 24 16.44 3.80 -5.83
N VAL A 25 16.51 2.97 -6.87
CA VAL A 25 15.70 1.75 -6.99
C VAL A 25 16.06 0.76 -5.89
N ALA A 26 15.08 -0.01 -5.39
CA ALA A 26 15.28 -1.04 -4.36
C ALA A 26 16.09 -2.22 -4.92
N THR A 27 17.41 -2.20 -4.73
CA THR A 27 18.33 -3.24 -5.25
C THR A 27 18.42 -4.48 -4.35
N TYR A 28 17.93 -4.39 -3.11
CA TYR A 28 17.95 -5.51 -2.16
C TYR A 28 16.87 -6.57 -2.44
N ILE A 29 15.95 -6.30 -3.37
CA ILE A 29 15.02 -7.26 -3.96
C ILE A 29 15.42 -7.40 -5.44
N PRO A 30 16.11 -8.47 -5.84
CA PRO A 30 16.63 -8.63 -7.20
C PRO A 30 15.55 -8.49 -8.28
N GLY A 31 14.33 -8.93 -8.02
CA GLY A 31 13.18 -8.80 -8.93
C GLY A 31 12.76 -7.35 -9.22
N LEU A 32 13.20 -6.37 -8.40
CA LEU A 32 12.91 -4.93 -8.59
C LEU A 32 14.12 -4.14 -9.12
N ALA A 33 15.33 -4.70 -9.03
CA ALA A 33 16.58 -3.98 -9.25
C ALA A 33 16.78 -3.44 -10.68
N ASN A 34 16.10 -4.04 -11.67
CA ASN A 34 16.28 -3.72 -13.10
C ASN A 34 15.23 -2.74 -13.65
N VAL A 35 14.37 -2.18 -12.80
CA VAL A 35 13.35 -1.21 -13.25
C VAL A 35 14.01 0.15 -13.45
N SER A 36 13.79 0.80 -14.61
CA SER A 36 14.37 2.13 -14.88
C SER A 36 13.81 3.17 -13.90
N PRO A 37 14.65 3.99 -13.25
CA PRO A 37 14.20 5.08 -12.38
C PRO A 37 13.46 6.19 -13.15
N ASP A 38 13.52 6.21 -14.49
CA ASP A 38 12.90 7.25 -15.31
C ASP A 38 11.38 7.10 -15.44
N HIS A 39 10.84 5.94 -15.09
CA HIS A 39 9.41 5.74 -15.11
C HIS A 39 8.66 6.65 -14.15
N PHE A 40 7.54 7.15 -14.62
CA PHE A 40 6.56 7.89 -13.82
C PHE A 40 5.15 7.65 -14.35
N GLY A 41 4.25 7.19 -13.50
CA GLY A 41 2.84 7.01 -13.81
C GLY A 41 1.96 7.58 -12.72
N MET A 42 0.82 8.14 -13.11
CA MET A 42 -0.18 8.69 -12.19
C MET A 42 -1.60 8.42 -12.67
N ALA A 43 -2.48 8.02 -11.77
CA ALA A 43 -3.90 7.87 -12.02
C ALA A 43 -4.72 8.45 -10.85
N VAL A 44 -5.77 9.18 -11.17
CA VAL A 44 -6.72 9.76 -10.21
C VAL A 44 -8.13 9.34 -10.61
N VAL A 45 -8.83 8.64 -9.71
CA VAL A 45 -10.25 8.30 -9.89
C VAL A 45 -11.07 9.13 -8.92
N THR A 46 -12.01 9.92 -9.44
CA THR A 46 -12.88 10.76 -8.64
C THR A 46 -14.12 10.02 -8.13
N ALA A 47 -14.85 10.61 -7.18
CA ALA A 47 -16.00 9.97 -6.55
C ALA A 47 -17.13 9.65 -7.54
N ASP A 48 -17.28 10.43 -8.62
CA ASP A 48 -18.21 10.17 -9.72
C ASP A 48 -17.75 9.07 -10.70
N GLY A 49 -16.54 8.52 -10.48
CA GLY A 49 -15.98 7.43 -11.27
C GLY A 49 -15.14 7.85 -12.46
N ALA A 50 -15.04 9.15 -12.73
CA ALA A 50 -14.15 9.63 -13.80
C ALA A 50 -12.69 9.40 -13.43
N MET A 51 -11.90 8.97 -14.41
CA MET A 51 -10.48 8.72 -14.26
C MET A 51 -9.66 9.63 -15.17
N VAL A 52 -8.61 10.22 -14.61
CA VAL A 52 -7.57 10.93 -15.35
C VAL A 52 -6.23 10.25 -15.12
N THR A 53 -5.41 10.15 -16.15
CA THR A 53 -4.12 9.46 -16.12
C THR A 53 -3.03 10.30 -16.76
N GLY A 54 -1.78 9.99 -16.41
CA GLY A 54 -0.62 10.61 -17.05
C GLY A 54 0.64 9.78 -16.88
N GLY A 55 1.57 9.93 -17.84
CA GLY A 55 2.79 9.13 -17.90
C GLY A 55 2.52 7.63 -18.07
N ASP A 56 3.32 6.79 -17.43
CA ASP A 56 3.26 5.32 -17.49
C ASP A 56 2.11 4.73 -16.64
N ALA A 57 0.93 5.38 -16.61
CA ALA A 57 -0.16 5.03 -15.71
C ALA A 57 -0.72 3.60 -15.89
N ASP A 58 -0.57 3.03 -17.09
CA ASP A 58 -1.02 1.67 -17.41
C ASP A 58 0.10 0.62 -17.33
N MET A 59 1.34 1.03 -17.06
CA MET A 59 2.47 0.12 -16.90
C MET A 59 2.36 -0.63 -15.56
N PRO A 60 2.40 -1.98 -15.57
CA PRO A 60 2.34 -2.75 -14.34
C PRO A 60 3.67 -2.67 -13.57
N PHE A 61 3.56 -2.61 -12.24
CA PHE A 61 4.68 -2.68 -11.31
C PHE A 61 4.30 -3.53 -10.09
N SER A 62 5.30 -4.11 -9.42
CA SER A 62 5.06 -4.83 -8.17
C SER A 62 4.58 -3.87 -7.09
N ILE A 63 3.36 -4.07 -6.56
CA ILE A 63 2.75 -3.14 -5.60
C ILE A 63 3.37 -3.22 -4.21
N GLN A 64 4.09 -4.29 -3.91
CA GLN A 64 4.81 -4.44 -2.65
C GLN A 64 3.91 -4.15 -1.43
N SER A 65 4.35 -3.26 -0.55
CA SER A 65 3.63 -2.92 0.69
C SER A 65 2.27 -2.23 0.48
N LEU A 66 1.87 -1.87 -0.72
CA LEU A 66 0.52 -1.40 -1.01
C LEU A 66 -0.52 -2.52 -0.80
N SER A 67 -0.13 -3.77 -1.04
CA SER A 67 -0.95 -4.96 -0.82
C SER A 67 -1.45 -5.10 0.62
N LYS A 68 -0.70 -4.54 1.60
CA LYS A 68 -1.06 -4.57 3.03
C LYS A 68 -2.40 -3.89 3.33
N VAL A 69 -2.79 -2.90 2.54
CA VAL A 69 -4.09 -2.21 2.68
C VAL A 69 -5.24 -3.17 2.39
N PHE A 70 -5.13 -3.93 1.32
CA PHE A 70 -6.14 -4.90 0.90
C PHE A 70 -6.16 -6.12 1.83
N ALA A 71 -4.99 -6.63 2.21
CA ALA A 71 -4.86 -7.72 3.17
C ALA A 71 -5.46 -7.37 4.55
N LEU A 72 -5.22 -6.14 5.03
CA LEU A 72 -5.83 -5.63 6.27
C LEU A 72 -7.36 -5.55 6.16
N THR A 73 -7.89 -5.14 5.02
CA THR A 73 -9.33 -5.06 4.75
C THR A 73 -9.96 -6.45 4.87
N LEU A 74 -9.37 -7.49 4.27
CA LEU A 74 -9.83 -8.87 4.38
C LEU A 74 -9.75 -9.37 5.83
N ALA A 75 -8.64 -9.18 6.52
CA ALA A 75 -8.48 -9.61 7.91
C ALA A 75 -9.52 -8.97 8.84
N LEU A 76 -9.79 -7.67 8.66
CA LEU A 76 -10.87 -6.99 9.40
C LEU A 76 -12.26 -7.53 9.03
N GLY A 77 -12.46 -7.98 7.80
CA GLY A 77 -13.67 -8.71 7.40
C GLY A 77 -13.84 -10.02 8.15
N LYS A 78 -12.77 -10.80 8.29
CA LYS A 78 -12.75 -12.14 8.91
C LYS A 78 -12.88 -12.08 10.43
N VAL A 79 -12.02 -11.34 11.11
CA VAL A 79 -11.91 -11.38 12.59
C VAL A 79 -12.31 -10.07 13.28
N GLY A 80 -12.65 -9.04 12.53
CA GLY A 80 -13.08 -7.77 13.09
C GLY A 80 -12.06 -7.13 14.02
N ASP A 81 -12.56 -6.53 15.10
CA ASP A 81 -11.73 -5.81 16.08
C ASP A 81 -10.84 -6.74 16.93
N GLN A 82 -11.01 -8.09 16.83
CA GLN A 82 -10.10 -9.05 17.47
C GLN A 82 -8.67 -8.97 16.92
N LEU A 83 -8.50 -8.51 15.67
CA LEU A 83 -7.20 -8.26 15.09
C LEU A 83 -6.31 -7.39 15.98
N TRP A 84 -6.91 -6.40 16.66
CA TRP A 84 -6.18 -5.42 17.47
C TRP A 84 -5.59 -5.98 18.79
N ARG A 85 -5.85 -7.24 19.10
CA ARG A 85 -5.16 -7.97 20.17
C ARG A 85 -3.78 -8.48 19.72
N ARG A 86 -3.57 -8.61 18.40
CA ARG A 86 -2.37 -9.17 17.80
C ARG A 86 -1.50 -8.13 17.09
N VAL A 87 -2.10 -6.99 16.72
CA VAL A 87 -1.43 -5.88 16.01
C VAL A 87 -1.89 -4.56 16.62
N GLY A 88 -0.97 -3.66 16.90
CA GLY A 88 -1.26 -2.32 17.39
C GLY A 88 -1.76 -1.36 16.29
N ARG A 89 -1.81 -0.08 16.63
CA ARG A 89 -2.34 0.98 15.78
C ARG A 89 -1.50 2.24 15.85
N GLU A 90 -0.29 2.15 16.38
CA GLU A 90 0.60 3.26 16.63
C GLU A 90 1.71 3.37 15.57
N PRO A 91 2.15 4.57 15.23
CA PRO A 91 3.32 4.75 14.37
C PRO A 91 4.55 4.03 14.94
N SER A 92 5.41 3.55 14.07
CA SER A 92 6.73 3.05 14.46
C SER A 92 7.72 4.22 14.43
N GLY A 93 8.46 4.43 15.52
CA GLY A 93 9.61 5.35 15.54
C GLY A 93 10.89 4.75 15.00
N ASN A 94 10.84 3.51 14.50
CA ASN A 94 11.96 2.75 13.96
C ASN A 94 11.69 2.32 12.53
N ALA A 95 12.74 1.90 11.81
CA ALA A 95 12.63 1.33 10.48
C ALA A 95 11.57 0.21 10.42
N PHE A 96 10.86 0.08 9.30
CA PHE A 96 9.72 -0.83 9.10
C PHE A 96 10.01 -2.33 9.32
N ASN A 97 11.27 -2.69 9.45
CA ASN A 97 11.77 -4.05 9.68
C ASN A 97 12.62 -4.17 10.96
N SER A 98 12.48 -3.24 11.91
CA SER A 98 13.19 -3.28 13.19
C SER A 98 12.64 -4.38 14.11
N ILE A 99 13.54 -5.17 14.70
CA ILE A 99 13.23 -6.22 15.69
C ILE A 99 13.24 -5.69 17.13
N VAL A 100 14.00 -4.63 17.40
CA VAL A 100 14.21 -4.07 18.76
C VAL A 100 12.89 -3.64 19.40
N GLN A 101 12.04 -2.98 18.62
CA GLN A 101 10.75 -2.55 19.10
C GLN A 101 9.80 -3.71 19.37
N LEU A 102 9.89 -4.78 18.56
CA LEU A 102 9.10 -5.97 18.70
C LEU A 102 9.39 -6.72 20.00
N GLU A 103 10.65 -6.68 20.48
CA GLU A 103 11.04 -7.21 21.77
C GLU A 103 10.38 -6.45 22.92
N ALA A 104 10.48 -5.13 22.92
CA ALA A 104 9.88 -4.29 23.96
C ALA A 104 8.34 -4.47 24.04
N GLU A 105 7.70 -4.79 22.93
CA GLU A 105 6.26 -4.98 22.81
C GLU A 105 5.83 -6.46 22.82
N ARG A 106 6.70 -7.35 23.29
CA ARG A 106 6.41 -8.77 23.49
C ARG A 106 5.82 -9.45 22.25
N GLY A 107 6.39 -9.20 21.10
CA GLY A 107 5.99 -9.80 19.82
C GLY A 107 4.70 -9.25 19.23
N ILE A 108 4.15 -8.13 19.73
CA ILE A 108 2.98 -7.46 19.16
C ILE A 108 3.46 -6.28 18.30
N PRO A 109 3.31 -6.33 16.96
CA PRO A 109 3.72 -5.25 16.09
C PRO A 109 2.90 -3.97 16.33
N ARG A 110 3.55 -2.80 16.20
CA ARG A 110 2.91 -1.50 16.44
C ARG A 110 1.76 -1.16 15.52
N ASN A 111 1.81 -1.58 14.27
CA ASN A 111 0.74 -1.35 13.30
C ASN A 111 0.78 -2.38 12.16
N PRO A 112 -0.30 -2.51 11.35
CA PRO A 112 -0.39 -3.51 10.29
C PRO A 112 0.42 -3.17 9.02
N PHE A 113 1.06 -2.00 8.95
CA PHE A 113 1.77 -1.52 7.76
C PHE A 113 3.30 -1.67 7.83
N ILE A 114 3.87 -1.89 9.03
CA ILE A 114 5.24 -2.44 9.16
C ILE A 114 5.25 -3.93 8.81
N ASN A 115 6.41 -4.48 8.43
CA ASN A 115 6.48 -5.86 7.97
C ASN A 115 5.99 -6.87 9.01
N ALA A 116 6.39 -6.74 10.26
CA ALA A 116 5.93 -7.61 11.35
C ALA A 116 4.38 -7.62 11.46
N GLY A 117 3.75 -6.45 11.40
CA GLY A 117 2.29 -6.35 11.46
C GLY A 117 1.59 -6.96 10.24
N ALA A 118 2.15 -6.76 9.05
CA ALA A 118 1.63 -7.36 7.83
C ALA A 118 1.75 -8.90 7.83
N ILE A 119 2.83 -9.44 8.39
CA ILE A 119 3.01 -10.90 8.57
C ILE A 119 1.94 -11.46 9.52
N VAL A 120 1.60 -10.77 10.62
CA VAL A 120 0.48 -11.17 11.49
C VAL A 120 -0.85 -11.10 10.74
N VAL A 121 -1.07 -10.09 9.91
CA VAL A 121 -2.26 -9.99 9.05
C VAL A 121 -2.34 -11.16 8.06
N CYS A 122 -1.21 -11.57 7.47
CA CYS A 122 -1.15 -12.76 6.61
C CYS A 122 -1.51 -14.04 7.38
N ASP A 123 -1.00 -14.19 8.61
CA ASP A 123 -1.34 -15.32 9.48
C ASP A 123 -2.86 -15.37 9.78
N VAL A 124 -3.49 -14.22 10.00
CA VAL A 124 -4.95 -14.14 10.16
C VAL A 124 -5.68 -14.52 8.86
N ASN A 125 -5.21 -14.04 7.70
CA ASN A 125 -5.84 -14.34 6.42
C ASN A 125 -5.66 -15.80 6.00
N LEU A 126 -4.58 -16.44 6.45
CA LEU A 126 -4.29 -17.86 6.20
C LEU A 126 -5.23 -18.79 6.99
N ALA A 127 -5.81 -18.33 8.11
CA ALA A 127 -6.60 -19.18 9.00
C ALA A 127 -7.71 -19.95 8.26
N GLY A 128 -7.64 -21.29 8.31
CA GLY A 128 -8.56 -22.19 7.66
C GLY A 128 -8.31 -22.44 6.16
N HIS A 129 -7.23 -21.89 5.60
CA HIS A 129 -6.87 -22.03 4.18
C HIS A 129 -5.45 -22.57 3.99
N MET A 130 -5.22 -23.20 2.83
CA MET A 130 -3.88 -23.40 2.33
C MET A 130 -3.32 -22.07 1.76
N PRO A 131 -2.00 -21.86 1.72
CA PRO A 131 -1.40 -20.63 1.21
C PRO A 131 -1.92 -20.19 -0.16
N ARG A 132 -2.05 -21.13 -1.10
CA ARG A 132 -2.59 -20.87 -2.45
C ARG A 132 -4.03 -20.32 -2.42
N GLU A 133 -4.84 -20.77 -1.48
CA GLU A 133 -6.24 -20.31 -1.34
C GLU A 133 -6.28 -18.91 -0.76
N ALA A 134 -5.48 -18.62 0.28
CA ALA A 134 -5.40 -17.31 0.91
C ALA A 134 -4.84 -16.24 -0.06
N ILE A 135 -3.80 -16.59 -0.85
CA ILE A 135 -3.26 -15.72 -1.90
C ILE A 135 -4.32 -15.49 -2.98
N GLY A 136 -4.99 -16.55 -3.44
CA GLY A 136 -6.06 -16.47 -4.43
C GLY A 136 -7.26 -15.63 -3.96
N GLU A 137 -7.61 -15.69 -2.67
CA GLU A 137 -8.64 -14.83 -2.10
C GLU A 137 -8.26 -13.34 -2.17
N LEU A 138 -7.03 -13.00 -1.76
CA LEU A 138 -6.54 -11.63 -1.84
C LEU A 138 -6.45 -11.13 -3.29
N LEU A 139 -5.94 -11.95 -4.19
CA LEU A 139 -5.81 -11.59 -5.61
C LEU A 139 -7.20 -11.33 -6.22
N ARG A 140 -8.15 -12.24 -6.06
CA ARG A 140 -9.54 -12.06 -6.54
C ARG A 140 -10.21 -10.83 -5.92
N PHE A 141 -9.96 -10.55 -4.65
CA PHE A 141 -10.46 -9.35 -4.00
C PHE A 141 -9.94 -8.07 -4.66
N ILE A 142 -8.63 -8.02 -4.95
CA ILE A 142 -8.00 -6.88 -5.65
C ILE A 142 -8.53 -6.76 -7.09
N GLN A 143 -8.59 -7.87 -7.84
CA GLN A 143 -9.15 -7.93 -9.19
C GLN A 143 -10.59 -7.38 -9.21
N TYR A 144 -11.41 -7.83 -8.29
CA TYR A 144 -12.79 -7.38 -8.16
C TYR A 144 -12.89 -5.87 -7.87
N LEU A 145 -12.07 -5.34 -6.98
CA LEU A 145 -12.02 -3.90 -6.67
C LEU A 145 -11.49 -3.07 -7.85
N ALA A 146 -10.57 -3.60 -8.63
CA ALA A 146 -10.03 -2.93 -9.81
C ALA A 146 -10.94 -3.04 -11.04
N GLY A 147 -11.86 -4.02 -11.04
CA GLY A 147 -12.65 -4.40 -12.22
C GLY A 147 -11.77 -4.97 -13.34
N ASP A 148 -10.71 -5.74 -12.99
CA ASP A 148 -9.71 -6.22 -13.95
C ASP A 148 -9.11 -7.55 -13.49
N ASP A 149 -9.45 -8.63 -14.18
CA ASP A 149 -8.95 -10.00 -13.93
C ASP A 149 -7.52 -10.21 -14.43
N GLY A 150 -6.95 -9.27 -15.18
CA GLY A 150 -5.58 -9.31 -15.69
C GLY A 150 -4.50 -9.03 -14.63
N ILE A 151 -4.88 -8.65 -13.41
CA ILE A 151 -3.95 -8.48 -12.29
C ILE A 151 -3.46 -9.87 -11.86
N VAL A 152 -2.13 -10.01 -11.76
CA VAL A 152 -1.48 -11.30 -11.45
C VAL A 152 -0.40 -11.14 -10.39
N VAL A 153 0.06 -12.26 -9.84
CA VAL A 153 1.29 -12.33 -9.04
C VAL A 153 2.47 -12.49 -9.98
N ASP A 154 3.52 -11.70 -9.80
CA ASP A 154 4.81 -11.92 -10.45
C ASP A 154 5.59 -12.97 -9.65
N GLU A 155 5.56 -14.21 -10.15
CA GLU A 155 6.22 -15.35 -9.50
C GLU A 155 7.73 -15.16 -9.37
N SER A 156 8.37 -14.39 -10.27
CA SER A 156 9.80 -14.12 -10.21
C SER A 156 10.14 -13.20 -9.04
N VAL A 157 9.31 -12.18 -8.80
CA VAL A 157 9.41 -11.30 -7.64
C VAL A 157 9.10 -12.06 -6.34
N ALA A 158 8.05 -12.88 -6.31
CA ALA A 158 7.70 -13.68 -5.14
C ALA A 158 8.84 -14.64 -4.74
N LYS A 159 9.45 -15.31 -5.72
CA LYS A 159 10.61 -16.18 -5.51
C LYS A 159 11.81 -15.39 -4.97
N SER A 160 12.11 -14.25 -5.59
CA SER A 160 13.21 -13.37 -5.15
C SER A 160 13.04 -12.90 -3.70
N GLU A 161 11.82 -12.51 -3.31
CA GLU A 161 11.47 -12.15 -1.93
C GLU A 161 11.68 -13.32 -0.96
N GLY A 162 11.32 -14.56 -1.36
CA GLY A 162 11.52 -15.76 -0.56
C GLY A 162 13.00 -16.08 -0.34
N GLU A 163 13.83 -15.91 -1.36
CA GLU A 163 15.27 -16.20 -1.31
C GLU A 163 16.07 -15.14 -0.51
N THR A 164 15.60 -13.89 -0.44
CA THR A 164 16.31 -12.78 0.20
C THR A 164 15.65 -12.26 1.48
N GLY A 165 14.50 -12.81 1.85
CA GLY A 165 13.63 -12.34 2.92
C GLY A 165 14.10 -12.64 4.36
N PHE A 166 15.40 -12.76 4.64
CA PHE A 166 15.94 -13.16 5.94
C PHE A 166 15.42 -12.33 7.12
N ARG A 167 15.24 -11.02 6.95
CA ARG A 167 14.69 -10.17 8.02
C ARG A 167 13.23 -10.51 8.32
N ASN A 168 12.44 -10.79 7.31
CA ASN A 168 11.03 -11.19 7.49
C ASN A 168 10.94 -12.57 8.16
N ILE A 169 11.86 -13.48 7.82
CA ILE A 169 11.98 -14.79 8.48
C ILE A 169 12.31 -14.61 9.98
N ALA A 170 13.26 -13.74 10.30
CA ALA A 170 13.61 -13.43 11.69
C ALA A 170 12.43 -12.83 12.47
N LEU A 171 11.72 -11.83 11.88
CA LEU A 171 10.54 -11.21 12.47
C LEU A 171 9.40 -12.22 12.73
N ALA A 172 9.13 -13.10 11.77
CA ALA A 172 8.07 -14.10 11.90
C ALA A 172 8.37 -15.12 12.99
N ASN A 173 9.60 -15.65 13.03
CA ASN A 173 10.05 -16.58 14.09
C ASN A 173 10.03 -15.90 15.47
N TYR A 174 10.46 -14.65 15.54
CA TYR A 174 10.44 -13.88 16.78
C TYR A 174 9.01 -13.71 17.31
N MET A 175 8.06 -13.29 16.47
CA MET A 175 6.65 -13.19 16.85
C MET A 175 6.05 -14.55 17.23
N ARG A 176 6.47 -15.62 16.56
CA ARG A 176 6.04 -16.99 16.90
C ARG A 176 6.50 -17.41 18.30
N SER A 177 7.67 -17.01 18.75
CA SER A 177 8.18 -17.31 20.10
C SER A 177 7.30 -16.69 21.21
N PHE A 178 6.59 -15.60 20.89
CA PHE A 178 5.57 -14.98 21.77
C PHE A 178 4.16 -15.52 21.55
N GLY A 179 3.97 -16.49 20.65
CA GLY A 179 2.64 -17.03 20.31
C GLY A 179 1.79 -16.13 19.41
N ASN A 180 2.37 -15.09 18.80
CA ASN A 180 1.62 -14.16 17.95
C ASN A 180 1.58 -14.57 16.45
N ILE A 181 2.22 -15.66 16.07
CA ILE A 181 2.05 -16.35 14.78
C ILE A 181 1.53 -17.75 15.08
N HIS A 182 0.37 -18.11 14.52
CA HIS A 182 -0.35 -19.35 14.84
C HIS A 182 -0.05 -20.48 13.86
N HIS A 183 0.21 -20.17 12.58
CA HIS A 183 0.53 -21.15 11.54
C HIS A 183 2.05 -21.33 11.40
N ALA A 184 2.48 -22.33 10.63
CA ALA A 184 3.89 -22.51 10.29
C ALA A 184 4.44 -21.27 9.61
N VAL A 185 5.62 -20.82 10.02
CA VAL A 185 6.22 -19.55 9.56
C VAL A 185 6.39 -19.54 8.05
N GLU A 186 6.76 -20.68 7.46
CA GLU A 186 6.97 -20.84 6.02
C GLU A 186 5.69 -20.60 5.22
N LEU A 187 4.53 -21.06 5.74
CA LEU A 187 3.23 -20.86 5.10
C LEU A 187 2.81 -19.40 5.16
N VAL A 188 3.00 -18.75 6.31
CA VAL A 188 2.68 -17.32 6.50
C VAL A 188 3.54 -16.44 5.61
N LEU A 189 4.84 -16.72 5.56
CA LEU A 189 5.79 -15.97 4.72
C LEU A 189 5.55 -16.23 3.23
N GLY A 190 5.18 -17.45 2.84
CA GLY A 190 4.77 -17.74 1.48
C GLY A 190 3.61 -16.84 1.04
N CYS A 191 2.56 -16.70 1.86
CA CYS A 191 1.47 -15.76 1.60
C CYS A 191 1.96 -14.31 1.54
N TYR A 192 2.84 -13.91 2.46
CA TYR A 192 3.37 -12.55 2.53
C TYR A 192 4.19 -12.16 1.29
N PHE A 193 5.09 -13.03 0.82
CA PHE A 193 5.91 -12.74 -0.35
C PHE A 193 5.09 -12.67 -1.64
N HIS A 194 4.11 -13.57 -1.83
CA HIS A 194 3.22 -13.53 -2.99
C HIS A 194 2.32 -12.30 -3.00
N GLN A 195 1.80 -11.86 -1.84
CA GLN A 195 1.02 -10.62 -1.80
C GLN A 195 1.86 -9.38 -2.15
N CYS A 196 3.14 -9.33 -1.76
CA CYS A 196 4.05 -8.26 -2.13
C CYS A 196 4.33 -8.24 -3.64
N ALA A 197 4.34 -9.40 -4.27
CA ALA A 197 4.63 -9.61 -5.68
C ALA A 197 3.42 -9.40 -6.62
N ILE A 198 2.25 -9.02 -6.12
CA ILE A 198 1.12 -8.66 -6.99
C ILE A 198 1.53 -7.48 -7.88
N ALA A 199 1.30 -7.61 -9.20
CA ALA A 199 1.59 -6.58 -10.18
C ALA A 199 0.32 -5.83 -10.58
N MET A 200 0.35 -4.50 -10.49
CA MET A 200 -0.74 -3.61 -10.87
C MET A 200 -0.20 -2.36 -11.54
N SER A 201 -1.01 -1.74 -12.40
CA SER A 201 -0.78 -0.39 -12.90
C SER A 201 -1.36 0.68 -11.96
N CYS A 202 -0.98 1.94 -12.13
CA CYS A 202 -1.59 3.05 -11.39
C CYS A 202 -3.11 3.13 -11.64
N ALA A 203 -3.57 2.89 -12.86
CA ALA A 203 -4.99 2.89 -13.21
C ALA A 203 -5.77 1.82 -12.44
N GLN A 204 -5.26 0.59 -12.39
CA GLN A 204 -5.84 -0.52 -11.63
C GLN A 204 -5.84 -0.23 -10.12
N LEU A 205 -4.72 0.27 -9.59
CA LEU A 205 -4.55 0.55 -8.16
C LEU A 205 -5.48 1.69 -7.70
N ALA A 206 -5.61 2.76 -8.50
CA ALA A 206 -6.53 3.86 -8.19
C ALA A 206 -7.99 3.40 -8.18
N ARG A 207 -8.40 2.52 -9.12
CA ARG A 207 -9.75 1.90 -9.11
C ARG A 207 -9.93 1.05 -7.86
N ALA A 208 -8.97 0.18 -7.54
CA ALA A 208 -9.04 -0.70 -6.37
C ALA A 208 -9.16 0.07 -5.05
N GLY A 209 -8.56 1.25 -4.94
CA GLY A 209 -8.61 2.10 -3.74
C GLY A 209 -9.92 2.84 -3.51
N ARG A 210 -10.87 2.83 -4.48
CA ARG A 210 -12.12 3.64 -4.43
C ARG A 210 -12.96 3.37 -3.18
N TYR A 211 -13.03 2.15 -2.69
CA TYR A 211 -13.83 1.83 -1.51
C TYR A 211 -13.38 2.61 -0.26
N LEU A 212 -12.09 2.97 -0.17
CA LEU A 212 -11.56 3.75 0.95
C LEU A 212 -12.01 5.22 0.91
N MET A 213 -12.17 5.80 -0.30
CA MET A 213 -12.69 7.16 -0.43
C MET A 213 -14.21 7.22 -0.29
N LEU A 214 -14.92 6.11 -0.52
CA LEU A 214 -16.38 5.99 -0.50
C LEU A 214 -16.89 5.32 0.79
N ASP A 215 -16.24 5.56 1.91
CA ASP A 215 -16.64 5.07 3.23
C ASP A 215 -16.90 3.54 3.27
N GLY A 216 -16.06 2.77 2.60
CA GLY A 216 -16.13 1.31 2.54
C GLY A 216 -17.14 0.77 1.53
N ARG A 217 -17.65 1.58 0.61
CA ARG A 217 -18.51 1.17 -0.51
C ARG A 217 -17.70 1.11 -1.80
N HIS A 218 -17.97 0.11 -2.61
CA HIS A 218 -17.50 0.04 -3.98
C HIS A 218 -18.68 0.24 -4.92
N PRO A 219 -18.56 1.02 -6.01
CA PRO A 219 -19.70 1.35 -6.88
C PRO A 219 -20.45 0.11 -7.42
N GLU A 220 -19.70 -0.93 -7.79
CA GLU A 220 -20.25 -2.15 -8.38
C GLU A 220 -20.47 -3.27 -7.34
N ALA A 221 -19.60 -3.32 -6.32
CA ALA A 221 -19.58 -4.36 -5.30
C ALA A 221 -20.47 -4.08 -4.08
N GLY A 222 -21.01 -2.90 -3.96
CA GLY A 222 -21.75 -2.48 -2.77
C GLY A 222 -20.83 -2.30 -1.56
N ARG A 223 -21.19 -2.81 -0.40
CA ARG A 223 -20.41 -2.61 0.83
C ARG A 223 -19.29 -3.64 0.96
N VAL A 224 -18.07 -3.18 0.83
CA VAL A 224 -16.83 -3.98 1.00
C VAL A 224 -16.48 -4.11 2.48
N ILE A 225 -16.54 -3.02 3.22
CA ILE A 225 -16.24 -2.96 4.66
C ILE A 225 -17.12 -1.88 5.31
N SER A 226 -17.32 -1.92 6.63
CA SER A 226 -18.09 -0.89 7.31
C SER A 226 -17.41 0.48 7.21
N GLU A 227 -18.19 1.56 7.18
CA GLU A 227 -17.72 2.95 7.17
C GLU A 227 -16.70 3.21 8.30
N ARG A 228 -17.01 2.74 9.51
CA ARG A 228 -16.09 2.85 10.66
C ARG A 228 -14.73 2.21 10.38
N ARG A 229 -14.70 1.03 9.74
CA ARG A 229 -13.44 0.33 9.43
C ARG A 229 -12.69 1.02 8.29
N ALA A 230 -13.38 1.50 7.26
CA ALA A 230 -12.75 2.27 6.19
C ALA A 230 -12.07 3.54 6.73
N ARG A 231 -12.73 4.30 7.61
CA ARG A 231 -12.14 5.47 8.29
C ARG A 231 -10.91 5.11 9.13
N ARG A 232 -10.95 3.97 9.83
CA ARG A 232 -9.79 3.47 10.62
C ARG A 232 -8.62 3.07 9.74
N ILE A 233 -8.86 2.42 8.59
CA ILE A 233 -7.81 2.12 7.61
C ILE A 233 -7.20 3.42 7.09
N ASN A 234 -8.02 4.41 6.71
CA ASN A 234 -7.53 5.72 6.28
C ASN A 234 -6.71 6.42 7.37
N ALA A 235 -7.14 6.36 8.63
CA ALA A 235 -6.37 6.90 9.75
C ALA A 235 -5.01 6.21 9.90
N LEU A 236 -4.95 4.89 9.80
CA LEU A 236 -3.69 4.13 9.81
C LEU A 236 -2.81 4.46 8.60
N MET A 237 -3.40 4.64 7.41
CA MET A 237 -2.65 5.09 6.23
C MET A 237 -2.02 6.47 6.44
N LEU A 238 -2.73 7.40 7.10
CA LEU A 238 -2.20 8.73 7.41
C LEU A 238 -1.06 8.67 8.41
N THR A 239 -1.19 7.87 9.47
CA THR A 239 -0.24 7.86 10.60
C THR A 239 0.90 6.86 10.46
N CYS A 240 0.72 5.80 9.66
CA CYS A 240 1.65 4.67 9.58
C CYS A 240 2.01 4.25 8.14
N GLY A 241 1.46 4.93 7.11
CA GLY A 241 1.51 4.45 5.74
C GLY A 241 2.85 4.67 5.02
N HIS A 242 3.70 5.57 5.52
CA HIS A 242 4.97 5.98 4.90
C HIS A 242 6.18 5.68 5.79
N TYR A 243 6.11 4.58 6.54
CA TYR A 243 7.16 4.15 7.46
C TYR A 243 7.45 5.24 8.52
N ASP A 244 8.72 5.57 8.74
CA ASP A 244 9.18 6.65 9.64
C ASP A 244 8.91 8.07 9.09
N ALA A 245 8.61 8.22 7.80
CA ALA A 245 8.27 9.49 7.16
C ALA A 245 6.75 9.78 7.13
N SER A 246 5.90 9.02 7.85
CA SER A 246 4.44 9.24 7.83
C SER A 246 4.04 10.62 8.34
N GLY A 247 4.75 11.17 9.33
CA GLY A 247 4.53 12.52 9.84
C GLY A 247 4.84 13.61 8.82
N ASP A 248 5.97 13.50 8.12
CA ASP A 248 6.36 14.43 7.04
C ASP A 248 5.37 14.38 5.87
N PHE A 249 4.96 13.16 5.46
CA PHE A 249 3.96 12.99 4.42
C PHE A 249 2.61 13.63 4.80
N ALA A 250 2.15 13.44 6.04
CA ALA A 250 0.92 14.07 6.52
C ALA A 250 1.04 15.60 6.57
N PHE A 251 2.19 16.14 6.98
CA PHE A 251 2.46 17.57 7.04
C PHE A 251 2.46 18.23 5.65
N ARG A 252 3.15 17.61 4.68
CA ARG A 252 3.31 18.17 3.33
C ARG A 252 2.08 17.97 2.45
N ILE A 253 1.42 16.81 2.54
CA ILE A 253 0.38 16.37 1.59
C ILE A 253 -0.98 16.31 2.24
N GLY A 254 -1.06 15.81 3.48
CA GLY A 254 -2.29 15.76 4.24
C GLY A 254 -3.35 14.80 3.69
N MET A 255 -2.93 13.69 3.08
CA MET A 255 -3.79 12.62 2.58
C MET A 255 -3.45 11.30 3.25
N PRO A 256 -4.44 10.46 3.64
CA PRO A 256 -4.18 9.05 3.90
C PRO A 256 -3.42 8.42 2.73
N GLY A 257 -2.26 7.83 2.98
CA GLY A 257 -1.46 7.25 1.92
C GLY A 257 -0.69 6.03 2.39
N LYS A 258 -0.44 5.08 1.47
CA LYS A 258 0.43 3.92 1.70
C LYS A 258 1.46 3.84 0.60
N SER A 259 2.73 3.73 0.99
CA SER A 259 3.85 3.55 0.06
C SER A 259 4.32 2.10 0.00
N GLY A 260 5.01 1.75 -1.08
CA GLY A 260 5.66 0.47 -1.29
C GLY A 260 7.03 0.63 -1.93
N VAL A 261 7.97 -0.25 -1.60
CA VAL A 261 9.35 -0.20 -2.10
C VAL A 261 9.49 -0.51 -3.61
N GLY A 262 8.40 -0.91 -4.27
CA GLY A 262 8.30 -0.91 -5.73
C GLY A 262 8.15 0.49 -6.35
N GLY A 263 8.07 1.55 -5.51
CA GLY A 263 7.94 2.95 -5.94
C GLY A 263 6.50 3.45 -6.06
N GLY A 264 5.51 2.63 -5.70
CA GLY A 264 4.10 3.02 -5.73
C GLY A 264 3.64 3.72 -4.44
N ILE A 265 2.67 4.62 -4.59
CA ILE A 265 1.90 5.22 -3.49
C ILE A 265 0.42 5.18 -3.84
N LEU A 266 -0.40 4.59 -2.97
CA LEU A 266 -1.85 4.71 -3.00
C LEU A 266 -2.26 5.79 -1.99
N ALA A 267 -2.90 6.86 -2.45
CA ALA A 267 -3.41 7.93 -1.61
C ALA A 267 -4.94 8.08 -1.76
N VAL A 268 -5.59 8.56 -0.72
CA VAL A 268 -7.05 8.68 -0.67
C VAL A 268 -7.43 10.08 -0.19
N VAL A 269 -8.37 10.70 -0.89
CA VAL A 269 -9.06 11.90 -0.42
C VAL A 269 -10.51 11.51 -0.12
N PRO A 270 -10.88 11.33 1.16
CA PRO A 270 -12.22 10.87 1.52
C PRO A 270 -13.34 11.70 0.85
N GLY A 271 -14.27 11.02 0.21
CA GLY A 271 -15.38 11.63 -0.52
C GLY A 271 -15.01 12.31 -1.84
N LYS A 272 -13.73 12.32 -2.26
CA LYS A 272 -13.28 13.05 -3.47
C LYS A 272 -12.53 12.17 -4.47
N ALA A 273 -11.44 11.50 -4.07
CA ALA A 273 -10.58 10.78 -5.01
C ALA A 273 -9.81 9.61 -4.38
N SER A 274 -9.52 8.62 -5.21
CA SER A 274 -8.49 7.58 -5.02
C SER A 274 -7.38 7.83 -6.04
N ILE A 275 -6.14 7.85 -5.58
CA ILE A 275 -4.98 8.31 -6.35
C ILE A 275 -3.90 7.24 -6.25
N ALA A 276 -3.34 6.85 -7.39
CA ALA A 276 -2.15 6.01 -7.44
C ALA A 276 -1.06 6.73 -8.22
N VAL A 277 0.15 6.72 -7.67
CA VAL A 277 1.34 7.30 -8.31
C VAL A 277 2.48 6.31 -8.21
N TRP A 278 3.26 6.17 -9.26
CA TRP A 278 4.39 5.26 -9.31
C TRP A 278 5.60 5.93 -9.94
N SER A 279 6.74 5.81 -9.27
CA SER A 279 8.09 6.04 -9.80
C SER A 279 9.07 5.24 -8.98
N PRO A 280 9.95 4.41 -9.58
CA PRO A 280 10.71 3.37 -8.87
C PRO A 280 11.74 3.88 -7.89
N GLY A 281 12.28 5.08 -8.09
CA GLY A 281 13.33 5.64 -7.24
C GLY A 281 12.84 6.03 -5.84
N LEU A 282 13.51 5.52 -4.81
CA LEU A 282 13.18 5.71 -3.40
C LEU A 282 14.11 6.75 -2.74
N ASN A 283 13.57 7.50 -1.80
CA ASN A 283 14.32 8.34 -0.88
C ASN A 283 14.92 7.50 0.28
N GLU A 284 15.62 8.15 1.21
CA GLU A 284 16.27 7.50 2.36
C GLU A 284 15.30 6.75 3.28
N SER A 285 14.05 7.21 3.38
CA SER A 285 12.98 6.55 4.17
C SER A 285 12.28 5.40 3.42
N GLY A 286 12.71 5.06 2.19
CA GLY A 286 12.15 3.96 1.39
C GLY A 286 10.83 4.30 0.69
N ASN A 287 10.48 5.59 0.57
CA ASN A 287 9.31 6.06 -0.16
C ASN A 287 9.71 6.59 -1.53
N SER A 288 8.85 6.46 -2.54
CA SER A 288 9.12 7.02 -3.86
C SER A 288 9.37 8.52 -3.80
N GLN A 289 10.54 8.95 -4.26
CA GLN A 289 10.96 10.35 -4.30
C GLN A 289 10.01 11.19 -5.17
N ILE A 290 9.87 10.77 -6.42
CA ILE A 290 9.08 11.49 -7.43
C ILE A 290 7.57 11.38 -7.16
N ALA A 291 7.07 10.20 -6.78
CA ALA A 291 5.65 10.03 -6.49
C ALA A 291 5.21 10.88 -5.27
N THR A 292 6.06 11.05 -4.26
CA THR A 292 5.80 11.95 -3.12
C THR A 292 5.70 13.39 -3.58
N LEU A 293 6.63 13.86 -4.41
CA LEU A 293 6.62 15.22 -4.97
C LEU A 293 5.40 15.46 -5.86
N ALA A 294 5.01 14.48 -6.67
CA ALA A 294 3.82 14.57 -7.52
C ALA A 294 2.53 14.70 -6.69
N LEU A 295 2.40 13.95 -5.58
CA LEU A 295 1.26 14.06 -4.67
C LEU A 295 1.23 15.42 -3.95
N GLU A 296 2.38 15.95 -3.55
CA GLU A 296 2.45 17.29 -2.96
C GLU A 296 1.98 18.36 -3.93
N ARG A 297 2.43 18.32 -5.19
CA ARG A 297 1.98 19.24 -6.25
C ARG A 297 0.48 19.08 -6.54
N LEU A 298 -0.04 17.85 -6.52
CA LEU A 298 -1.47 17.61 -6.67
C LEU A 298 -2.25 18.23 -5.50
N ALA A 299 -1.82 18.02 -4.26
CA ALA A 299 -2.45 18.59 -3.08
C ALA A 299 -2.50 20.12 -3.13
N GLN A 300 -1.39 20.76 -3.53
CA GLN A 300 -1.29 22.21 -3.70
C GLN A 300 -2.23 22.72 -4.81
N ALA A 301 -2.26 22.06 -5.97
CA ALA A 301 -3.06 22.48 -7.11
C ALA A 301 -4.57 22.32 -6.89
N THR A 302 -4.98 21.32 -6.11
CA THR A 302 -6.38 20.97 -5.88
C THR A 302 -6.92 21.49 -4.53
N GLY A 303 -6.06 21.83 -3.59
CA GLY A 303 -6.42 22.11 -2.20
C GLY A 303 -6.92 20.85 -1.47
N TRP A 304 -6.63 19.66 -1.96
CA TRP A 304 -7.07 18.41 -1.35
C TRP A 304 -6.19 18.04 -0.16
N SER A 305 -6.82 17.95 1.00
CA SER A 305 -6.21 17.50 2.25
C SER A 305 -7.32 17.14 3.24
N VAL A 306 -7.07 16.18 4.13
CA VAL A 306 -8.00 15.90 5.25
C VAL A 306 -8.06 17.06 6.25
N PHE A 307 -7.08 17.96 6.21
CA PHE A 307 -6.99 19.16 7.07
C PHE A 307 -7.59 20.40 6.44
N SER A 308 -8.00 20.35 5.17
CA SER A 308 -8.66 21.49 4.51
C SER A 308 -10.10 21.62 5.00
N ALA A 309 -10.56 22.87 5.21
CA ALA A 309 -11.95 23.14 5.45
C ALA A 309 -12.80 22.57 4.28
N ARG A 310 -13.93 21.94 4.58
CA ARG A 310 -14.89 21.52 3.54
C ARG A 310 -15.34 22.75 2.77
N ARG A 311 -14.92 22.86 1.53
CA ARG A 311 -15.50 23.78 0.54
C ARG A 311 -16.41 23.02 -0.38
#